data_b2f6cf078046ad817aba85fca842fd40
#
_entry.id   b2f6cf078046ad817aba85fca842fd40
#
_cell.length_a   1.000
_cell.length_b   1.000
_cell.length_c   1.000
_cell.angle_alpha   90.00
_cell.angle_beta   90.00
_cell.angle_gamma   90.00
#
_symmetry.space_group_name_H-M   'P 1'
#
loop_
_entity.id
_entity.type
_entity.pdbx_description
1 polymer ?
#
loop_
_entity_poly.entity_id
_entity_poly.type
_entity_poly.pdbx_seq_one_letter_code
_entity_poly.pdbx_strand_id
1 'polypeptide(L)' 'MVQSALAKVSPELREAVILRDLQDMDYKEIAEVLAIPQGTVKSRISRGRAELARLLERTKGQVM' A
#
# COMPACT_ATOMS: atom_id res chain seq x y z
N MET A 1 6.61 -6.13 -12.35
CA MET A 1 6.98 -4.76 -11.97
C MET A 1 6.18 -4.29 -10.76
N VAL A 2 6.82 -3.52 -9.92
CA VAL A 2 6.18 -3.03 -8.70
C VAL A 2 4.93 -2.22 -9.01
N GLN A 3 4.99 -1.36 -10.01
CA GLN A 3 3.85 -0.52 -10.36
C GLN A 3 2.67 -1.34 -10.87
N SER A 4 2.93 -2.42 -11.60
CA SER A 4 1.86 -3.30 -12.06
C SER A 4 1.17 -3.99 -10.90
N ALA A 5 1.96 -4.48 -9.94
CA ALA A 5 1.41 -5.12 -8.76
C ALA A 5 0.63 -4.12 -7.91
N LEU A 6 1.19 -2.91 -7.76
CA LEU A 6 0.55 -1.87 -6.97
C LEU A 6 -0.81 -1.49 -7.55
N ALA A 7 -0.93 -1.46 -8.87
CA ALA A 7 -2.19 -1.13 -9.52
C ALA A 7 -3.29 -2.15 -9.23
N LYS A 8 -2.91 -3.38 -8.86
CA LYS A 8 -3.87 -4.44 -8.54
C LYS A 8 -4.30 -4.44 -7.08
N VAL A 9 -3.61 -3.68 -6.24
CA VAL A 9 -4.02 -3.52 -4.84
C VAL A 9 -5.27 -2.66 -4.82
N SER A 10 -6.20 -2.94 -3.89
CA SER A 10 -7.43 -2.15 -3.80
C SER A 10 -7.08 -0.67 -3.61
N PRO A 11 -7.87 0.24 -4.21
CA PRO A 11 -7.51 1.67 -4.22
C PRO A 11 -7.26 2.27 -2.85
N GLU A 12 -8.05 1.92 -1.86
CA GLU A 12 -7.90 2.47 -0.51
C GLU A 12 -6.56 2.07 0.11
N LEU A 13 -6.18 0.80 -0.06
CA LEU A 13 -4.93 0.30 0.49
C LEU A 13 -3.74 0.84 -0.28
N ARG A 14 -3.89 0.90 -1.61
CA ARG A 14 -2.84 1.41 -2.48
C ARG A 14 -2.49 2.85 -2.14
N GLU A 15 -3.51 3.68 -1.94
CA GLU A 15 -3.30 5.09 -1.62
C GLU A 15 -2.48 5.25 -0.35
N ALA A 16 -2.81 4.50 0.70
CA ALA A 16 -2.10 4.58 1.95
C ALA A 16 -0.64 4.15 1.81
N VAL A 17 -0.41 3.07 1.05
CA VAL A 17 0.94 2.57 0.82
C VAL A 17 1.76 3.60 0.03
N ILE A 18 1.17 4.19 -1.01
CA ILE A 18 1.87 5.17 -1.82
C ILE A 18 2.28 6.38 -0.96
N LEU A 19 1.36 6.90 -0.16
CA LEU A 19 1.66 8.06 0.67
C LEU A 19 2.75 7.76 1.68
N ARG A 20 2.78 6.56 2.23
CA ARG A 20 3.78 6.19 3.22
C ARG A 20 5.13 5.82 2.58
N ASP A 21 5.10 4.95 1.59
CA ASP A 21 6.34 4.34 1.09
C ASP A 21 6.98 5.11 -0.06
N LEU A 22 6.18 5.80 -0.87
CA LEU A 22 6.71 6.56 -1.99
C LEU A 22 6.82 8.04 -1.70
N GLN A 23 5.90 8.60 -0.92
CA GLN A 23 5.90 10.01 -0.56
C GLN A 23 6.55 10.29 0.79
N ASP A 24 6.87 9.24 1.53
CA ASP A 24 7.56 9.32 2.82
C ASP A 24 6.80 10.18 3.85
N MET A 25 5.48 10.13 3.81
CA MET A 25 4.65 10.86 4.78
C MET A 25 4.51 10.05 6.06
N ASP A 26 4.41 10.74 7.19
CA ASP A 26 4.16 10.02 8.43
C ASP A 26 2.67 9.72 8.61
N TYR A 27 2.34 8.85 9.57
CA TYR A 27 0.97 8.38 9.76
C TYR A 27 0.00 9.53 10.06
N LYS A 28 0.46 10.52 10.82
CA LYS A 28 -0.38 11.66 11.18
C LYS A 28 -0.73 12.47 9.93
N GLU A 29 0.26 12.71 9.08
CA GLU A 29 0.04 13.45 7.84
C GLU A 29 -0.92 12.70 6.91
N ILE A 30 -0.73 11.39 6.78
CA ILE A 30 -1.60 10.58 5.94
C ILE A 30 -3.03 10.61 6.47
N ALA A 31 -3.18 10.50 7.80
CA ALA A 31 -4.50 10.54 8.42
C ALA A 31 -5.21 11.86 8.09
N GLU A 32 -4.47 12.95 8.10
CA GLU A 32 -5.04 14.26 7.76
C GLU A 32 -5.41 14.35 6.30
N VAL A 33 -4.55 13.89 5.42
CA VAL A 33 -4.79 13.93 3.97
C VAL A 33 -6.00 13.09 3.60
N LEU A 34 -6.10 11.89 4.16
CA LEU A 34 -7.18 10.97 3.83
C LEU A 34 -8.42 11.16 4.70
N ALA A 35 -8.34 12.02 5.72
CA ALA A 35 -9.42 12.27 6.65
C ALA A 35 -9.90 11.00 7.35
N ILE A 36 -8.95 10.21 7.84
CA ILE A 36 -9.22 8.95 8.56
C ILE A 36 -8.37 8.90 9.82
N PRO A 37 -8.74 8.07 10.81
CA PRO A 37 -7.92 7.91 12.02
C PRO A 37 -6.56 7.31 11.71
N GLN A 38 -5.56 7.64 12.54
CA GLN A 38 -4.22 7.09 12.37
C GLN A 38 -4.19 5.56 12.44
N GLY A 39 -5.01 4.99 13.33
CA GLY A 39 -5.10 3.53 13.42
C GLY A 39 -5.53 2.90 12.10
N THR A 40 -6.46 3.56 11.40
CA THR A 40 -6.92 3.10 10.10
C THR A 40 -5.80 3.22 9.06
N VAL A 41 -4.98 4.28 9.15
CA VAL A 41 -3.83 4.43 8.26
C VAL A 41 -2.88 3.25 8.42
N LYS A 42 -2.52 2.93 9.67
CA LYS A 42 -1.62 1.80 9.94
C LYS A 42 -2.19 0.50 9.39
N SER A 43 -3.47 0.27 9.62
CA SER A 43 -4.15 -0.94 9.16
C SER A 43 -4.13 -1.03 7.63
N ARG A 44 -4.43 0.07 6.96
CA ARG A 44 -4.45 0.08 5.49
C ARG A 44 -3.07 -0.14 4.90
N ILE A 45 -2.05 0.45 5.50
CA ILE A 45 -0.67 0.26 5.05
C ILE A 45 -0.26 -1.20 5.22
N SER A 46 -0.55 -1.77 6.38
CA SER A 46 -0.22 -3.16 6.65
C SER A 46 -0.88 -4.11 5.67
N ARG A 47 -2.18 -3.91 5.44
CA ARG A 47 -2.92 -4.74 4.49
C ARG A 47 -2.43 -4.53 3.06
N GLY A 48 -2.16 -3.29 2.71
CA GLY A 48 -1.68 -2.97 1.37
C GLY A 48 -0.35 -3.61 1.08
N ARG A 49 0.56 -3.57 2.04
CA ARG A 49 1.86 -4.21 1.89
C ARG A 49 1.73 -5.72 1.78
N ALA A 50 0.79 -6.31 2.52
CA ALA A 50 0.55 -7.75 2.45
C ALA A 50 0.01 -8.15 1.09
N GLU A 51 -0.94 -7.39 0.55
CA GLU A 51 -1.46 -7.65 -0.79
C GLU A 51 -0.37 -7.51 -1.85
N LEU A 52 0.42 -6.45 -1.73
CA LEU A 52 1.50 -6.20 -2.67
C LEU A 52 2.52 -7.33 -2.64
N ALA A 53 2.91 -7.77 -1.45
CA ALA A 53 3.87 -8.86 -1.31
C ALA A 53 3.34 -10.13 -1.96
N ARG A 54 2.06 -10.43 -1.76
CA ARG A 54 1.44 -11.60 -2.36
C ARG A 54 1.45 -11.53 -3.88
N LEU A 55 1.14 -10.36 -4.42
CA LEU A 55 1.14 -10.16 -5.87
C LEU A 55 2.55 -10.30 -6.45
N LEU A 56 3.54 -9.77 -5.75
CA LEU A 56 4.93 -9.87 -6.21
C LEU A 56 5.43 -11.30 -6.14
N GLU A 57 5.00 -12.07 -5.13
CA GLU A 57 5.36 -13.48 -5.04
C GLU A 57 4.80 -14.28 -6.22
N ARG A 58 3.55 -14.00 -6.58
CA ARG A 58 2.91 -14.68 -7.69
C ARG A 58 3.63 -14.35 -9.00
N THR A 59 3.98 -13.09 -9.19
CA THR A 59 4.71 -12.66 -10.38
C THR A 59 6.08 -13.33 -10.43
N LYS A 60 6.75 -13.39 -9.29
CA LYS A 60 8.06 -14.01 -9.19
C LYS A 60 8.00 -15.49 -9.59
N GLY A 61 6.97 -16.17 -9.14
CA GLY A 61 6.77 -17.57 -9.48
C GLY A 61 6.51 -17.77 -10.96
N GLN A 62 5.87 -16.81 -11.60
CA GLN A 62 5.56 -16.91 -13.03
C GLN A 62 6.76 -16.63 -13.93
N VAL A 63 7.72 -15.89 -13.42
CA VAL A 63 8.91 -15.55 -14.21
C VAL A 63 9.74 -16.78 -14.52
N MET A 64 9.68 -17.77 -13.65
CA MET A 64 10.39 -19.01 -13.88
C MET A 64 9.77 -19.80 -15.02
#